data_048fd33d32c6c5802b4607c2a1d579f1
#
_entry.id   048fd33d32c6c5802b4607c2a1d579f1
#
_cell.length_a   1.000
_cell.length_b   1.000
_cell.length_c   1.000
_cell.angle_alpha   90.00
_cell.angle_beta   90.00
_cell.angle_gamma   90.00
#
_symmetry.space_group_name_H-M   'P 1'
#
loop_
_entity.id
_entity.type
_entity.pdbx_description
1 polymer ?
#
loop_
_entity_poly.entity_id
_entity_poly.type
_entity_poly.pdbx_seq_one_letter_code
_entity_poly.pdbx_strand_id
1 'polypeptide(L)'
;LHNTRGTLAMARTSDPDSATSQFYINQRSNLNLDWAPGRQGYAVFGEVREGMDTVDFIATAKTGNAKGMSDVPLKAIVIEEIVRQQP
;
A
#
# COMPACT_ATOMS: atom_id res chain seq x y z
N LEU A 1 10.74 10.85 -1.42
CA LEU A 1 9.65 10.41 -2.31
C LEU A 1 8.32 10.60 -1.60
N HIS A 2 7.31 11.02 -2.32
CA HIS A 2 5.99 11.34 -1.77
C HIS A 2 4.99 10.22 -2.01
N ASN A 3 4.03 10.07 -1.08
CA ASN A 3 2.94 9.09 -1.19
C ASN A 3 1.87 9.60 -2.18
N THR A 4 2.24 9.67 -3.44
CA THR A 4 1.33 10.06 -4.53
C THR A 4 0.67 8.83 -5.16
N ARG A 5 -0.36 9.05 -5.96
CA ARG A 5 -1.05 7.95 -6.65
C ARG A 5 -0.05 7.09 -7.44
N GLY A 6 -0.16 5.78 -7.28
CA GLY A 6 0.67 4.81 -7.99
C GLY A 6 1.99 4.48 -7.31
N THR A 7 2.28 5.05 -6.15
CA THR A 7 3.51 4.72 -5.43
C THR A 7 3.30 3.57 -4.46
N LEU A 8 4.39 2.84 -4.18
CA LEU A 8 4.43 1.75 -3.21
C LEU A 8 5.20 2.19 -1.99
N ALA A 9 4.68 1.92 -0.82
CA ALA A 9 5.33 2.28 0.43
C ALA A 9 5.27 1.13 1.43
N MET A 10 6.20 1.11 2.38
CA MET A 10 6.25 0.08 3.40
C MET A 10 5.18 0.33 4.46
N ALA A 11 4.38 -0.69 4.72
CA ALA A 11 3.42 -0.68 5.82
C ALA A 11 4.16 -0.91 7.15
N ARG A 12 3.69 -0.26 8.19
CA ARG A 12 4.25 -0.42 9.54
C ARG A 12 3.22 -0.03 10.58
N THR A 13 3.50 -0.32 11.84
CA THR A 13 2.72 0.18 12.98
C THR A 13 3.13 1.63 13.28
N SER A 14 2.68 2.18 14.39
CA SER A 14 3.09 3.51 14.83
C SER A 14 4.59 3.62 15.17
N ASP A 15 5.27 2.48 15.41
CA ASP A 15 6.72 2.45 15.59
C ASP A 15 7.39 2.60 14.22
N PRO A 16 8.21 3.64 13.99
CA PRO A 16 8.87 3.84 12.70
C PRO A 16 9.78 2.70 12.26
N ASP A 17 10.28 1.90 13.21
CA ASP A 17 11.20 0.81 12.92
C ASP A 17 10.51 -0.55 12.81
N SER A 18 9.17 -0.57 12.76
CA SER A 18 8.40 -1.81 12.74
C SER A 18 8.13 -2.36 11.32
N ALA A 19 8.52 -1.65 10.27
CA ALA A 19 8.33 -2.11 8.90
C ALA A 19 9.11 -3.42 8.66
N THR A 20 8.44 -4.40 8.09
CA THR A 20 9.05 -5.70 7.76
C THR A 20 8.86 -6.03 6.28
N SER A 21 7.85 -6.82 5.94
CA SER A 21 7.63 -7.27 4.57
C SER A 21 6.32 -6.79 3.96
N GLN A 22 5.47 -6.13 4.73
CA GLN A 22 4.19 -5.63 4.24
C GLN A 22 4.35 -4.30 3.53
N PHE A 23 3.61 -4.13 2.45
CA PHE A 23 3.61 -2.90 1.68
C PHE A 23 2.18 -2.54 1.27
N TYR A 24 1.99 -1.32 0.81
CA TYR A 24 0.72 -0.89 0.23
C TYR A 24 0.97 -0.09 -1.05
N ILE A 25 -0.08 0.04 -1.83
CA ILE A 25 -0.07 0.83 -3.06
C ILE A 25 -1.00 2.02 -2.86
N ASN A 26 -0.50 3.21 -3.11
CA ASN A 26 -1.30 4.42 -3.04
C ASN A 26 -2.22 4.50 -4.25
N GLN A 27 -3.50 4.19 -4.06
CA GLN A 27 -4.50 4.26 -5.12
C GLN A 27 -4.87 5.72 -5.44
N ARG A 28 -4.63 6.61 -4.49
CA ARG A 28 -4.75 8.06 -4.65
C ARG A 28 -3.57 8.72 -3.92
N SER A 29 -3.40 10.02 -4.11
CA SER A 29 -2.35 10.76 -3.40
C SER A 29 -2.70 10.88 -1.93
N ASN A 30 -1.77 10.48 -1.07
CA ASN A 30 -1.91 10.46 0.38
C ASN A 30 -0.73 11.21 1.01
N LEU A 31 -0.62 12.50 0.74
CA LEU A 31 0.52 13.31 1.20
C LEU A 31 0.58 13.42 2.73
N ASN A 32 -0.54 13.16 3.40
CA ASN A 32 -0.57 13.08 4.86
C ASN A 32 0.26 11.91 5.42
N LEU A 33 0.67 10.97 4.57
CA LEU A 33 1.54 9.86 4.96
C LEU A 33 3.02 10.19 4.75
N ASP A 34 3.35 11.35 4.22
CA ASP A 34 4.72 11.77 4.03
C ASP A 34 5.34 12.24 5.34
N TRP A 35 6.67 12.16 5.39
CA TRP A 35 7.40 12.71 6.52
C TRP A 35 7.13 14.20 6.66
N ALA A 36 6.97 14.66 7.89
CA ALA A 36 6.84 16.08 8.22
C ALA A 36 7.37 16.31 9.62
N PRO A 37 7.71 17.56 9.99
CA PRO A 37 8.08 17.85 11.37
C PRO A 37 7.01 17.36 12.36
N GLY A 38 7.45 16.57 13.34
CA GLY A 38 6.56 16.01 14.35
C GLY A 38 5.92 14.68 13.99
N ARG A 39 6.21 14.13 12.81
CA ARG A 39 5.77 12.78 12.44
C ARG A 39 6.77 12.10 11.52
N GLN A 40 6.79 10.77 11.61
CA GLN A 40 7.67 9.92 10.82
C GLN A 40 6.97 9.51 9.55
N GLY A 41 6.97 9.81 8.47
CA GLY A 41 6.21 9.36 7.29
C GLY A 41 6.32 7.87 7.01
N TYR A 42 5.70 7.44 5.95
CA TYR A 42 5.77 6.09 5.41
C TYR A 42 6.70 6.10 4.19
N ALA A 43 7.67 5.19 4.18
CA ALA A 43 8.73 5.19 3.17
C ALA A 43 8.23 4.66 1.83
N VAL A 44 8.25 5.52 0.81
CA VAL A 44 7.97 5.14 -0.56
C VAL A 44 9.24 4.56 -1.17
N PHE A 45 9.14 3.39 -1.79
CA PHE A 45 10.30 2.71 -2.38
C PHE A 45 10.11 2.35 -3.86
N GLY A 46 8.94 2.56 -4.41
CA GLY A 46 8.68 2.19 -5.80
C GLY A 46 7.43 2.83 -6.35
N GLU A 47 7.12 2.52 -7.59
CA GLU A 47 5.92 2.99 -8.25
C GLU A 47 5.36 1.93 -9.19
N VAL A 48 4.05 2.00 -9.42
CA VAL A 48 3.38 1.14 -10.40
C VAL A 48 3.65 1.72 -11.79
N ARG A 49 4.22 0.93 -12.67
CA ARG A 49 4.49 1.33 -14.06
C ARG A 49 3.38 0.92 -15.01
N GLU A 50 2.75 -0.23 -14.73
CA GLU A 50 1.64 -0.76 -15.52
C GLU A 50 0.63 -1.40 -14.59
N GLY A 51 -0.64 -1.41 -14.94
CA GLY A 51 -1.66 -2.12 -14.18
C GLY A 51 -2.37 -1.29 -13.12
N MET A 52 -2.29 0.03 -13.14
CA MET A 52 -3.05 0.86 -12.19
C MET A 52 -4.56 0.65 -12.31
N ASP A 53 -5.06 0.30 -13.48
CA ASP A 53 -6.46 -0.07 -13.67
C ASP A 53 -6.84 -1.30 -12.82
N THR A 54 -5.94 -2.27 -12.69
CA THR A 54 -6.14 -3.41 -11.80
C THR A 54 -6.18 -2.97 -10.33
N VAL A 55 -5.29 -2.08 -9.93
CA VAL A 55 -5.28 -1.52 -8.58
C VAL A 55 -6.60 -0.78 -8.31
N ASP A 56 -7.04 0.03 -9.24
CA ASP A 56 -8.33 0.74 -9.13
C ASP A 56 -9.50 -0.23 -9.00
N PHE A 57 -9.48 -1.32 -9.76
CA PHE A 57 -10.52 -2.35 -9.67
C PHE A 57 -10.53 -3.02 -8.30
N ILE A 58 -9.36 -3.36 -7.76
CA ILE A 58 -9.24 -3.93 -6.41
C ILE A 58 -9.80 -2.97 -5.36
N ALA A 59 -9.57 -1.67 -5.52
CA ALA A 59 -10.05 -0.66 -4.59
C ALA A 59 -11.59 -0.57 -4.55
N THR A 60 -12.29 -1.09 -5.57
CA THR A 60 -13.75 -1.13 -5.59
C THR A 60 -14.34 -2.35 -4.86
N ALA A 61 -13.51 -3.29 -4.42
CA ALA A 61 -13.97 -4.51 -3.78
C ALA A 61 -14.76 -4.19 -2.51
N LYS A 62 -15.84 -4.93 -2.28
CA LYS A 62 -16.60 -4.82 -1.04
C LYS A 62 -15.74 -5.29 0.13
N THR A 63 -15.76 -4.54 1.21
CA THR A 63 -14.97 -4.82 2.39
C THR A 63 -15.85 -5.03 3.61
N GLY A 64 -15.26 -5.59 4.66
CA GLY A 64 -15.93 -5.79 5.93
C GLY A 64 -14.88 -5.99 7.03
N ASN A 65 -15.33 -6.36 8.21
CA ASN A 65 -14.44 -6.62 9.33
C ASN A 65 -14.13 -8.12 9.39
N ALA A 66 -12.86 -8.46 9.59
CA ALA A 66 -12.43 -9.84 9.78
C ALA A 66 -11.24 -9.87 10.72
N LYS A 67 -11.25 -10.82 11.65
CA LYS A 67 -10.14 -11.03 12.60
C LYS A 67 -9.69 -9.74 13.31
N GLY A 68 -10.65 -8.91 13.69
CA GLY A 68 -10.37 -7.65 14.37
C GLY A 68 -9.86 -6.53 13.47
N MET A 69 -9.83 -6.74 12.17
CA MET A 69 -9.40 -5.75 11.18
C MET A 69 -10.60 -5.19 10.41
N SER A 70 -10.56 -3.90 10.10
CA SER A 70 -11.56 -3.25 9.26
C SER A 70 -11.08 -3.17 7.81
N ASP A 71 -12.01 -2.91 6.90
CA ASP A 71 -11.74 -2.70 5.48
C ASP A 71 -11.05 -3.89 4.79
N VAL A 72 -11.39 -5.09 5.22
CA VAL A 72 -10.88 -6.33 4.63
C VAL A 72 -11.81 -6.73 3.49
N PRO A 73 -11.29 -7.05 2.27
CA PRO A 73 -12.13 -7.53 1.18
C PRO A 73 -12.96 -8.74 1.60
N LEU A 74 -14.26 -8.74 1.24
CA LEU A 74 -15.16 -9.86 1.57
C LEU A 74 -14.75 -11.14 0.86
N LYS A 75 -14.15 -11.02 -0.33
CA LYS A 75 -13.51 -12.13 -1.03
C LYS A 75 -12.01 -11.90 -1.00
N ALA A 76 -11.25 -12.93 -0.68
CA ALA A 76 -9.81 -12.82 -0.62
C ALA A 76 -9.25 -12.37 -1.98
N ILE A 77 -8.37 -11.37 -1.91
CA ILE A 77 -7.59 -10.91 -3.05
C ILE A 77 -6.17 -11.37 -2.77
N VAL A 78 -5.67 -12.28 -3.61
CA VAL A 78 -4.42 -13.00 -3.35
C VAL A 78 -3.36 -12.57 -4.35
N ILE A 79 -2.17 -12.24 -3.83
CA ILE A 79 -0.97 -12.11 -4.66
C ILE A 79 -0.46 -13.52 -4.86
N GLU A 80 -0.64 -14.05 -6.08
CA GLU A 80 -0.25 -15.43 -6.38
C GLU A 80 1.25 -15.58 -6.50
N GLU A 81 1.92 -14.56 -7.04
CA GLU A 81 3.34 -14.63 -7.34
C GLU A 81 3.94 -13.24 -7.42
N ILE A 82 5.15 -13.10 -6.91
CA ILE A 82 5.97 -11.91 -7.10
C ILE A 82 7.30 -12.38 -7.68
N VAL A 83 7.66 -11.90 -8.86
CA VAL A 83 8.91 -12.26 -9.52
C VAL A 83 9.69 -11.02 -9.89
N ARG A 84 11.01 -11.18 -9.89
CA ARG A 84 11.90 -10.12 -10.35
C ARG A 84 12.02 -10.21 -11.87
N GLN A 85 11.65 -9.12 -12.54
CA GLN A 85 11.75 -9.06 -13.99
C GLN A 85 13.17 -8.66 -14.38
N GLN A 86 13.75 -9.43 -15.31
CA GLN A 86 15.06 -9.09 -15.88
C GLN A 86 14.91 -7.92 -16.86
N PRO A 87 15.87 -6.97 -16.87
CA PRO A 87 15.85 -5.87 -17.82
C PRO A 87 16.07 -6.34 -19.27
#